data_97c7a75443da35210e1643bb1e5b4396
#
_entry.id   97c7a75443da35210e1643bb1e5b4396
#
_cell.length_a   1.000
_cell.length_b   1.000
_cell.length_c   1.000
_cell.angle_alpha   90.00
_cell.angle_beta   90.00
_cell.angle_gamma   90.00
#
_symmetry.space_group_name_H-M   'P 1'
#
loop_
_entity.id
_entity.type
_entity.pdbx_description
1 polymer ?
#
loop_
_entity_poly.entity_id
_entity_poly.type
_entity_poly.pdbx_seq_one_letter_code
_entity_poly.pdbx_strand_id
1 'polypeptide(L)'
;MAPQANQDLQHGAFRQYLPDLSTPRFTTIAQNDAYGHARELKDKHAPPWLHGLYVHWRKLFEEPFKGITNDGVVRPGLFKLRDEGVPIERIVAAAQAVVGQLTPAQASKTILHIDSPEWRSWSNPEFLLSDKGIRLDEIAPSLRDGVLAVLRETLSPEGYDKAVGAMRINHFLGELVNARRVMNEHSYNFVLFGAAPSTTRPWGFSFYGHHLCLSVFLYKTQIVVSPWFTGAEPNLIDAGPYKGTHILDVEERLGLRLMQSLSAETQDKARVYRLMKDPAMPKGRWNHDDQRQLCGAYRDNRVVPYEGVTVSSLGAEQQGLVVQIIEQYLLYLPARARALRLEDVKAVFDETYFSWIGGSGDDDAFYFRIQSPVIIVEFDHHSGVFLTNGEPAKFHIHTVLRTPNAGDYGWALRGQIDGALNQDYVWEG
;
A
#
# COMPACT_ATOMS: atom_id res chain seq x y z
N MET A 1 36.26 0.85 1.36
CA MET A 1 35.98 -0.52 0.90
C MET A 1 35.40 -1.42 1.99
N ALA A 2 34.58 -0.87 2.91
CA ALA A 2 33.91 -1.65 3.97
C ALA A 2 32.35 -1.71 3.90
N PRO A 3 31.64 -1.04 2.97
CA PRO A 3 30.18 -1.12 2.92
C PRO A 3 29.64 -2.38 2.24
N GLN A 4 30.39 -3.01 1.34
CA GLN A 4 29.87 -4.13 0.53
C GLN A 4 29.76 -5.45 1.29
N ALA A 5 30.69 -5.74 2.21
CA ALA A 5 30.67 -6.98 3.00
C ALA A 5 29.54 -7.05 4.01
N ASN A 6 29.07 -5.90 4.54
CA ASN A 6 27.92 -5.88 5.47
C ASN A 6 26.58 -6.00 4.75
N GLN A 7 26.48 -5.55 3.49
CA GLN A 7 25.29 -5.77 2.67
C GLN A 7 25.11 -7.26 2.31
N ASP A 8 26.19 -7.95 1.98
CA ASP A 8 26.15 -9.39 1.63
C ASP A 8 25.73 -10.28 2.81
N LEU A 9 26.05 -9.90 4.06
CA LEU A 9 25.63 -10.65 5.25
C LEU A 9 24.14 -10.49 5.59
N GLN A 10 23.51 -9.35 5.25
CA GLN A 10 22.07 -9.16 5.42
C GLN A 10 21.23 -9.83 4.31
N HIS A 11 21.78 -9.96 3.12
CA HIS A 11 21.08 -10.45 1.92
C HIS A 11 20.64 -11.93 1.99
N GLY A 12 21.21 -12.75 2.87
CA GLY A 12 20.78 -14.14 3.07
C GLY A 12 20.09 -14.41 4.40
N ALA A 13 19.91 -13.39 5.25
CA ALA A 13 19.43 -13.57 6.62
C ALA A 13 18.03 -14.23 6.70
N PHE A 14 17.15 -13.97 5.72
CA PHE A 14 15.81 -14.57 5.69
C PHE A 14 15.83 -16.10 5.51
N ARG A 15 16.87 -16.68 4.90
CA ARG A 15 16.94 -18.11 4.62
C ARG A 15 16.97 -19.00 5.85
N GLN A 16 17.46 -18.49 6.98
CA GLN A 16 17.42 -19.20 8.25
C GLN A 16 16.00 -19.31 8.85
N TYR A 17 15.05 -18.54 8.32
CA TYR A 17 13.66 -18.49 8.74
C TYR A 17 12.71 -19.19 7.75
N LEU A 18 13.23 -19.99 6.83
CA LEU A 18 12.38 -20.77 5.93
C LEU A 18 11.54 -21.77 6.76
N PRO A 19 10.24 -21.89 6.47
CA PRO A 19 9.35 -22.77 7.21
C PRO A 19 9.56 -24.24 6.84
N ASP A 20 9.12 -25.14 7.73
CA ASP A 20 8.94 -26.55 7.40
C ASP A 20 7.69 -26.75 6.54
N LEU A 21 7.90 -27.00 5.24
CA LEU A 21 6.84 -27.17 4.24
C LEU A 21 6.01 -28.45 4.43
N SER A 22 6.43 -29.37 5.30
CA SER A 22 5.65 -30.58 5.62
C SER A 22 4.50 -30.34 6.61
N THR A 23 4.46 -29.16 7.24
CA THR A 23 3.40 -28.80 8.19
C THR A 23 2.03 -28.68 7.52
N PRO A 24 0.90 -28.91 8.24
CA PRO A 24 -0.45 -28.81 7.68
C PRO A 24 -0.76 -27.48 6.99
N ARG A 25 -0.23 -26.37 7.50
CA ARG A 25 -0.41 -25.05 6.88
C ARG A 25 0.12 -25.04 5.45
N PHE A 26 1.37 -25.46 5.23
CA PHE A 26 2.02 -25.37 3.93
C PHE A 26 1.58 -26.48 2.98
N THR A 27 1.27 -27.68 3.46
CA THR A 27 0.69 -28.74 2.63
C THR A 27 -0.71 -28.38 2.14
N THR A 28 -1.51 -27.67 2.95
CA THR A 28 -2.84 -27.19 2.56
C THR A 28 -2.76 -26.08 1.51
N ILE A 29 -1.95 -25.05 1.73
CA ILE A 29 -1.83 -23.93 0.78
C ILE A 29 -1.22 -24.38 -0.55
N ALA A 30 -0.32 -25.35 -0.56
CA ALA A 30 0.27 -25.91 -1.76
C ALA A 30 -0.75 -26.62 -2.68
N GLN A 31 -1.84 -27.13 -2.12
CA GLN A 31 -2.94 -27.80 -2.84
C GLN A 31 -4.03 -26.83 -3.29
N ASN A 32 -4.16 -25.68 -2.64
CA ASN A 32 -5.18 -24.69 -2.92
C ASN A 32 -4.80 -23.78 -4.11
N ASP A 33 -5.82 -23.29 -4.78
CA ASP A 33 -5.78 -22.05 -5.54
C ASP A 33 -6.23 -20.87 -4.66
N ALA A 34 -6.26 -19.67 -5.21
CA ALA A 34 -6.65 -18.47 -4.48
C ALA A 34 -8.07 -18.57 -3.87
N TYR A 35 -9.00 -19.22 -4.56
CA TYR A 35 -10.38 -19.39 -4.08
C TYR A 35 -10.46 -20.46 -2.98
N GLY A 36 -9.76 -21.58 -3.15
CA GLY A 36 -9.64 -22.61 -2.11
C GLY A 36 -9.02 -22.03 -0.83
N HIS A 37 -7.97 -21.26 -0.97
CA HIS A 37 -7.32 -20.58 0.16
C HIS A 37 -8.26 -19.58 0.85
N ALA A 38 -9.02 -18.80 0.09
CA ALA A 38 -10.02 -17.89 0.65
C ALA A 38 -11.15 -18.64 1.39
N ARG A 39 -11.56 -19.83 0.91
CA ARG A 39 -12.57 -20.67 1.60
C ARG A 39 -12.02 -21.26 2.91
N GLU A 40 -10.73 -21.64 3.01
CA GLU A 40 -10.15 -22.06 4.28
C GLU A 40 -10.33 -20.96 5.34
N LEU A 41 -10.08 -19.71 4.97
CA LEU A 41 -10.28 -18.57 5.85
C LEU A 41 -11.75 -18.32 6.21
N LYS A 42 -12.61 -18.21 5.19
CA LYS A 42 -13.99 -17.71 5.35
C LYS A 42 -14.91 -18.77 5.98
N ASP A 43 -14.79 -20.02 5.51
CA ASP A 43 -15.74 -21.08 5.84
C ASP A 43 -15.23 -22.01 6.95
N LYS A 44 -13.90 -22.25 6.99
CA LYS A 44 -13.30 -23.12 7.99
C LYS A 44 -12.63 -22.36 9.15
N HIS A 45 -12.65 -21.02 9.08
CA HIS A 45 -12.07 -20.14 10.11
C HIS A 45 -10.59 -20.43 10.40
N ALA A 46 -9.83 -20.78 9.39
CA ALA A 46 -8.43 -21.18 9.52
C ALA A 46 -7.48 -20.18 8.82
N PRO A 47 -6.49 -19.61 9.53
CA PRO A 47 -6.35 -19.70 10.98
C PRO A 47 -7.33 -18.79 11.73
N PRO A 48 -7.68 -19.08 12.99
CA PRO A 48 -8.72 -18.35 13.72
C PRO A 48 -8.48 -16.84 13.88
N TRP A 49 -7.23 -16.44 14.08
CA TRP A 49 -6.87 -15.01 14.20
C TRP A 49 -7.14 -14.23 12.92
N LEU A 50 -6.84 -14.83 11.78
CA LEU A 50 -7.06 -14.23 10.46
C LEU A 50 -8.54 -14.17 10.12
N HIS A 51 -9.32 -15.20 10.50
CA HIS A 51 -10.76 -15.15 10.41
C HIS A 51 -11.36 -14.02 11.26
N GLY A 52 -10.85 -13.83 12.48
CA GLY A 52 -11.24 -12.70 13.34
C GLY A 52 -10.96 -11.35 12.69
N LEU A 53 -9.83 -11.19 12.02
CA LEU A 53 -9.50 -10.01 11.24
C LEU A 53 -10.47 -9.81 10.07
N TYR A 54 -10.74 -10.85 9.29
CA TYR A 54 -11.72 -10.80 8.19
C TYR A 54 -13.09 -10.32 8.66
N VAL A 55 -13.59 -10.86 9.78
CA VAL A 55 -14.87 -10.43 10.37
C VAL A 55 -14.82 -8.96 10.80
N HIS A 56 -13.70 -8.52 11.38
CA HIS A 56 -13.51 -7.12 11.76
C HIS A 56 -13.48 -6.19 10.55
N TRP A 57 -12.76 -6.54 9.49
CA TRP A 57 -12.72 -5.78 8.24
C TRP A 57 -14.09 -5.66 7.59
N ARG A 58 -14.91 -6.72 7.61
CA ARG A 58 -16.30 -6.67 7.09
C ARG A 58 -17.13 -5.61 7.82
N LYS A 59 -16.99 -5.51 9.14
CA LYS A 59 -17.67 -4.46 9.92
C LYS A 59 -17.19 -3.05 9.57
N LEU A 60 -15.88 -2.87 9.39
CA LEU A 60 -15.33 -1.57 8.98
C LEU A 60 -15.77 -1.19 7.55
N PHE A 61 -15.91 -2.16 6.67
CA PHE A 61 -16.38 -1.94 5.31
C PHE A 61 -17.82 -1.44 5.23
N GLU A 62 -18.67 -1.83 6.17
CA GLU A 62 -20.07 -1.38 6.26
C GLU A 62 -20.19 0.10 6.68
N GLU A 63 -19.15 0.68 7.27
CA GLU A 63 -19.16 2.08 7.66
C GLU A 63 -19.08 2.99 6.41
N PRO A 64 -19.89 4.08 6.33
CA PRO A 64 -19.70 5.08 5.29
C PRO A 64 -18.29 5.66 5.30
N PHE A 65 -17.70 5.87 4.13
CA PHE A 65 -16.38 6.49 4.03
C PHE A 65 -16.41 7.94 4.53
N LYS A 66 -15.47 8.30 5.40
CA LYS A 66 -15.26 9.66 5.93
C LYS A 66 -13.83 10.17 5.66
N GLY A 67 -12.87 9.26 5.67
CA GLY A 67 -11.44 9.54 5.62
C GLY A 67 -10.77 9.51 7.00
N ILE A 68 -9.48 9.19 7.01
CA ILE A 68 -8.63 9.25 8.20
C ILE A 68 -8.50 10.71 8.65
N THR A 69 -8.51 10.94 9.96
CA THR A 69 -8.33 12.27 10.57
C THR A 69 -7.42 12.17 11.78
N ASN A 70 -6.91 13.30 12.27
CA ASN A 70 -6.14 13.33 13.52
C ASN A 70 -7.02 13.47 14.78
N ASP A 71 -8.24 13.99 14.65
CA ASP A 71 -9.11 14.35 15.76
C ASP A 71 -10.58 13.91 15.58
N GLY A 72 -10.91 13.24 14.49
CA GLY A 72 -12.27 12.80 14.14
C GLY A 72 -13.03 13.78 13.24
N VAL A 73 -12.44 14.94 12.91
CA VAL A 73 -13.08 15.99 12.09
C VAL A 73 -12.38 16.12 10.75
N VAL A 74 -13.12 15.92 9.65
CA VAL A 74 -12.60 16.11 8.29
C VAL A 74 -12.41 17.61 8.03
N ARG A 75 -11.22 18.01 7.64
CA ARG A 75 -10.83 19.38 7.27
C ARG A 75 -11.11 19.62 5.78
N PRO A 76 -12.09 20.46 5.42
CA PRO A 76 -12.39 20.74 4.02
C PRO A 76 -11.35 21.68 3.38
N GLY A 77 -11.31 21.70 2.03
CA GLY A 77 -10.55 22.69 1.26
C GLY A 77 -9.05 22.45 1.18
N LEU A 78 -8.54 21.32 1.70
CA LEU A 78 -7.11 20.95 1.61
C LEU A 78 -6.72 20.53 0.20
N PHE A 79 -7.62 19.93 -0.56
CA PHE A 79 -7.37 19.41 -1.90
C PHE A 79 -8.16 20.22 -2.93
N LYS A 80 -7.52 20.57 -4.06
CA LYS A 80 -8.11 21.40 -5.11
C LYS A 80 -7.95 20.73 -6.48
N LEU A 81 -8.94 20.94 -7.34
CA LEU A 81 -8.81 20.60 -8.75
C LEU A 81 -7.73 21.47 -9.39
N ARG A 82 -6.78 20.83 -10.10
CA ARG A 82 -5.67 21.50 -10.78
C ARG A 82 -5.13 20.66 -11.93
N ASP A 83 -4.40 21.31 -12.84
CA ASP A 83 -3.65 20.61 -13.89
C ASP A 83 -2.35 20.02 -13.30
N GLU A 84 -2.25 18.71 -13.29
CA GLU A 84 -1.04 17.97 -12.83
C GLU A 84 -0.24 17.38 -14.01
N GLY A 85 -0.66 17.64 -15.26
CA GLY A 85 0.06 17.24 -16.47
C GLY A 85 0.08 15.73 -16.71
N VAL A 86 -0.90 15.01 -16.17
CA VAL A 86 -1.03 13.56 -16.38
C VAL A 86 -1.37 13.28 -17.86
N PRO A 87 -0.68 12.33 -18.54
CA PRO A 87 -0.92 12.00 -19.95
C PRO A 87 -2.22 11.19 -20.13
N ILE A 88 -3.35 11.83 -19.81
CA ILE A 88 -4.66 11.17 -19.67
C ILE A 88 -5.11 10.45 -20.93
N GLU A 89 -4.79 10.96 -22.12
CA GLU A 89 -5.18 10.33 -23.39
C GLU A 89 -4.54 8.94 -23.55
N ARG A 90 -3.28 8.79 -23.16
CA ARG A 90 -2.55 7.52 -23.23
C ARG A 90 -3.10 6.52 -22.23
N ILE A 91 -3.39 6.97 -21.02
CA ILE A 91 -3.99 6.13 -19.96
C ILE A 91 -5.38 5.66 -20.37
N VAL A 92 -6.20 6.56 -20.89
CA VAL A 92 -7.55 6.25 -21.40
C VAL A 92 -7.49 5.25 -22.54
N ALA A 93 -6.59 5.44 -23.50
CA ALA A 93 -6.43 4.52 -24.63
C ALA A 93 -6.05 3.11 -24.15
N ALA A 94 -5.10 2.99 -23.21
CA ALA A 94 -4.71 1.70 -22.62
C ALA A 94 -5.90 1.05 -21.88
N ALA A 95 -6.62 1.81 -21.05
CA ALA A 95 -7.75 1.30 -20.29
C ALA A 95 -8.94 0.90 -21.18
N GLN A 96 -9.22 1.66 -22.24
CA GLN A 96 -10.24 1.31 -23.24
C GLN A 96 -9.88 0.05 -24.01
N ALA A 97 -8.59 -0.19 -24.29
CA ALA A 97 -8.12 -1.43 -24.91
C ALA A 97 -8.34 -2.66 -23.99
N VAL A 98 -8.22 -2.49 -22.68
CA VAL A 98 -8.60 -3.52 -21.69
C VAL A 98 -10.11 -3.76 -21.73
N VAL A 99 -10.92 -2.71 -21.62
CA VAL A 99 -12.39 -2.79 -21.63
C VAL A 99 -12.89 -3.52 -22.90
N GLY A 100 -12.30 -3.22 -24.06
CA GLY A 100 -12.67 -3.84 -25.33
C GLY A 100 -12.35 -5.34 -25.45
N GLN A 101 -11.52 -5.89 -24.56
CA GLN A 101 -11.19 -7.31 -24.50
C GLN A 101 -12.02 -8.09 -23.46
N LEU A 102 -12.76 -7.40 -22.57
CA LEU A 102 -13.56 -8.07 -21.54
C LEU A 102 -14.76 -8.79 -22.15
N THR A 103 -14.96 -10.02 -21.73
CA THR A 103 -16.27 -10.69 -21.96
C THR A 103 -17.36 -10.00 -21.12
N PRO A 104 -18.65 -10.13 -21.49
CA PRO A 104 -19.74 -9.57 -20.68
C PRO A 104 -19.69 -9.96 -19.20
N ALA A 105 -19.36 -11.21 -18.89
CA ALA A 105 -19.21 -11.70 -17.52
C ALA A 105 -18.02 -11.06 -16.79
N GLN A 106 -16.91 -10.81 -17.48
CA GLN A 106 -15.77 -10.08 -16.89
C GLN A 106 -16.11 -8.60 -16.70
N ALA A 107 -16.77 -7.97 -17.69
CA ALA A 107 -17.13 -6.55 -17.61
C ALA A 107 -18.05 -6.26 -16.41
N SER A 108 -19.07 -7.11 -16.17
CA SER A 108 -20.03 -6.92 -15.06
C SER A 108 -19.40 -6.95 -13.67
N LYS A 109 -18.29 -7.64 -13.49
CA LYS A 109 -17.56 -7.69 -12.21
C LYS A 109 -16.36 -6.76 -12.14
N THR A 110 -15.93 -6.17 -13.28
CA THR A 110 -14.71 -5.35 -13.36
C THR A 110 -15.01 -3.87 -13.47
N ILE A 111 -16.12 -3.48 -14.13
CA ILE A 111 -16.50 -2.08 -14.32
C ILE A 111 -17.58 -1.75 -13.29
N LEU A 112 -17.19 -1.02 -12.25
CA LEU A 112 -18.05 -0.66 -11.14
C LEU A 112 -18.38 0.82 -11.16
N HIS A 113 -19.43 1.19 -10.45
CA HIS A 113 -19.80 2.60 -10.27
C HIS A 113 -18.67 3.39 -9.61
N ILE A 114 -18.54 4.68 -9.95
CA ILE A 114 -17.50 5.55 -9.34
C ILE A 114 -17.63 5.67 -7.81
N ASP A 115 -18.85 5.51 -7.27
CA ASP A 115 -19.15 5.55 -5.84
C ASP A 115 -19.17 4.16 -5.20
N SER A 116 -18.79 3.12 -5.93
CA SER A 116 -18.76 1.76 -5.40
C SER A 116 -17.91 1.68 -4.13
N PRO A 117 -18.38 1.05 -3.04
CA PRO A 117 -17.58 0.84 -1.84
C PRO A 117 -16.38 -0.09 -2.12
N GLU A 118 -16.37 -0.82 -3.23
CA GLU A 118 -15.28 -1.71 -3.62
C GLU A 118 -13.93 -1.00 -3.81
N TRP A 119 -13.89 0.32 -3.91
CA TRP A 119 -12.65 1.10 -3.75
C TRP A 119 -11.89 0.73 -2.49
N ARG A 120 -12.61 0.34 -1.44
CA ARG A 120 -12.11 0.03 -0.10
C ARG A 120 -11.82 -1.45 0.12
N SER A 121 -12.12 -2.32 -0.87
CA SER A 121 -11.98 -3.78 -0.79
C SER A 121 -10.56 -4.26 -1.07
N TRP A 122 -9.53 -3.54 -0.63
CA TRP A 122 -8.15 -3.96 -0.74
C TRP A 122 -7.61 -4.46 0.59
N SER A 123 -6.63 -5.36 0.53
CA SER A 123 -5.92 -5.85 1.72
C SER A 123 -4.52 -6.32 1.34
N ASN A 124 -3.61 -6.32 2.31
CA ASN A 124 -2.24 -6.74 2.12
C ASN A 124 -2.00 -8.26 2.13
N PRO A 125 -2.83 -9.13 2.74
CA PRO A 125 -2.65 -10.58 2.68
C PRO A 125 -2.95 -11.19 1.31
N GLU A 126 -2.57 -12.44 1.15
CA GLU A 126 -2.61 -13.22 -0.08
C GLU A 126 -3.99 -13.78 -0.49
N PHE A 127 -5.02 -13.59 0.33
CA PHE A 127 -6.32 -14.19 0.04
C PHE A 127 -7.34 -13.22 -0.57
N LEU A 128 -8.23 -13.75 -1.39
CA LEU A 128 -9.31 -13.00 -2.04
C LEU A 128 -10.41 -12.63 -1.05
N LEU A 129 -10.56 -11.33 -0.78
CA LEU A 129 -11.66 -10.79 0.02
C LEU A 129 -12.87 -10.41 -0.83
N SER A 130 -12.66 -9.87 -2.01
CA SER A 130 -13.68 -9.49 -2.98
C SER A 130 -13.64 -10.41 -4.21
N ASP A 131 -14.79 -10.69 -4.80
CA ASP A 131 -14.95 -11.39 -6.08
C ASP A 131 -14.95 -10.43 -7.29
N LYS A 132 -14.83 -9.12 -7.04
CA LYS A 132 -14.84 -8.09 -8.08
C LYS A 132 -13.51 -8.02 -8.81
N GLY A 133 -13.58 -7.61 -10.07
CA GLY A 133 -12.42 -7.47 -10.93
C GLY A 133 -12.06 -8.73 -11.72
N ILE A 134 -10.95 -8.61 -12.45
CA ILE A 134 -10.27 -9.71 -13.15
C ILE A 134 -8.93 -9.97 -12.47
N ARG A 135 -8.62 -11.25 -12.30
CA ARG A 135 -7.34 -11.67 -11.73
C ARG A 135 -6.36 -12.00 -12.86
N LEU A 136 -5.16 -11.41 -12.81
CA LEU A 136 -4.23 -11.43 -13.95
C LEU A 136 -3.69 -12.83 -14.31
N ASP A 137 -3.61 -13.75 -13.35
CA ASP A 137 -3.18 -15.14 -13.58
C ASP A 137 -4.30 -16.06 -14.13
N GLU A 138 -5.54 -15.54 -14.23
CA GLU A 138 -6.73 -16.27 -14.73
C GLU A 138 -7.21 -15.79 -16.11
N ILE A 139 -6.60 -14.76 -16.65
CA ILE A 139 -7.01 -14.16 -17.93
C ILE A 139 -5.99 -14.42 -19.04
N ALA A 140 -6.42 -14.21 -20.30
CA ALA A 140 -5.54 -14.36 -21.46
C ALA A 140 -4.32 -13.43 -21.35
N PRO A 141 -3.14 -13.86 -21.83
CA PRO A 141 -1.93 -13.04 -21.78
C PRO A 141 -2.09 -11.64 -22.40
N SER A 142 -2.84 -11.51 -23.50
CA SER A 142 -3.10 -10.22 -24.15
C SER A 142 -3.87 -9.23 -23.26
N LEU A 143 -4.87 -9.73 -22.52
CA LEU A 143 -5.65 -8.92 -21.58
C LEU A 143 -4.82 -8.55 -20.36
N ARG A 144 -4.03 -9.49 -19.83
CA ARG A 144 -3.06 -9.24 -18.75
C ARG A 144 -2.06 -8.15 -19.13
N ASP A 145 -1.45 -8.27 -20.30
CA ASP A 145 -0.47 -7.31 -20.80
C ASP A 145 -1.11 -5.94 -21.03
N GLY A 146 -2.39 -5.91 -21.42
CA GLY A 146 -3.21 -4.69 -21.47
C GLY A 146 -3.36 -4.02 -20.09
N VAL A 147 -3.67 -4.79 -19.03
CA VAL A 147 -3.73 -4.25 -17.67
C VAL A 147 -2.38 -3.70 -17.21
N LEU A 148 -1.29 -4.43 -17.48
CA LEU A 148 0.07 -3.94 -17.16
C LEU A 148 0.42 -2.68 -17.97
N ALA A 149 -0.09 -2.52 -19.19
CA ALA A 149 0.06 -1.29 -19.96
C ALA A 149 -0.70 -0.12 -19.30
N VAL A 150 -1.90 -0.33 -18.73
CA VAL A 150 -2.60 0.70 -17.95
C VAL A 150 -1.73 1.18 -16.79
N LEU A 151 -1.13 0.27 -16.03
CA LEU A 151 -0.22 0.65 -14.93
C LEU A 151 0.99 1.43 -15.44
N ARG A 152 1.62 0.98 -16.54
CA ARG A 152 2.80 1.63 -17.12
C ARG A 152 2.51 3.04 -17.62
N GLU A 153 1.35 3.27 -18.24
CA GLU A 153 0.96 4.59 -18.73
C GLU A 153 0.53 5.54 -17.60
N THR A 154 0.10 4.99 -16.46
CA THR A 154 -0.40 5.76 -15.32
C THR A 154 0.69 6.14 -14.32
N LEU A 155 1.57 5.21 -14.02
CA LEU A 155 2.60 5.39 -12.99
C LEU A 155 3.85 6.06 -13.58
N SER A 156 4.69 6.62 -12.71
CA SER A 156 6.04 6.98 -13.13
C SER A 156 6.83 5.73 -13.52
N PRO A 157 7.91 5.83 -14.31
CA PRO A 157 8.77 4.68 -14.61
C PRO A 157 9.27 3.98 -13.33
N GLU A 158 9.76 4.74 -12.36
CA GLU A 158 10.27 4.21 -11.09
C GLU A 158 9.15 3.58 -10.24
N GLY A 159 7.95 4.18 -10.26
CA GLY A 159 6.77 3.63 -9.59
C GLY A 159 6.30 2.33 -10.23
N TYR A 160 6.31 2.25 -11.56
CA TYR A 160 6.01 1.01 -12.27
C TYR A 160 7.03 -0.10 -11.94
N ASP A 161 8.32 0.22 -11.94
CA ASP A 161 9.39 -0.73 -11.59
C ASP A 161 9.25 -1.22 -10.14
N LYS A 162 8.89 -0.33 -9.21
CA LYS A 162 8.58 -0.70 -7.81
C LYS A 162 7.39 -1.65 -7.72
N ALA A 163 6.31 -1.40 -8.46
CA ALA A 163 5.14 -2.29 -8.51
C ALA A 163 5.51 -3.67 -9.07
N VAL A 164 6.23 -3.72 -10.19
CA VAL A 164 6.72 -4.99 -10.78
C VAL A 164 7.67 -5.70 -9.82
N GLY A 165 8.53 -4.96 -9.12
CA GLY A 165 9.40 -5.50 -8.08
C GLY A 165 8.61 -6.23 -6.98
N ALA A 166 7.54 -5.60 -6.47
CA ALA A 166 6.65 -6.22 -5.49
C ALA A 166 5.96 -7.49 -6.03
N MET A 167 5.50 -7.47 -7.29
CA MET A 167 4.90 -8.64 -7.95
C MET A 167 5.90 -9.81 -8.05
N ARG A 168 7.16 -9.54 -8.37
CA ARG A 168 8.25 -10.53 -8.44
C ARG A 168 8.63 -11.07 -7.07
N ILE A 169 8.66 -10.23 -6.05
CA ILE A 169 8.86 -10.63 -4.64
C ILE A 169 7.73 -11.58 -4.19
N ASN A 170 6.48 -11.26 -4.51
CA ASN A 170 5.35 -12.14 -4.22
C ASN A 170 5.49 -13.51 -4.93
N HIS A 171 5.92 -13.52 -6.19
CA HIS A 171 6.23 -14.76 -6.90
C HIS A 171 7.32 -15.56 -6.19
N PHE A 172 8.42 -14.91 -5.81
CA PHE A 172 9.53 -15.53 -5.12
C PHE A 172 9.12 -16.13 -3.77
N LEU A 173 8.31 -15.40 -2.99
CA LEU A 173 7.74 -15.96 -1.76
C LEU A 173 6.88 -17.19 -2.05
N GLY A 174 6.02 -17.15 -3.06
CA GLY A 174 5.21 -18.29 -3.48
C GLY A 174 6.06 -19.52 -3.85
N GLU A 175 7.27 -19.31 -4.41
CA GLU A 175 8.24 -20.40 -4.64
C GLU A 175 8.85 -20.92 -3.34
N LEU A 176 9.29 -20.02 -2.46
CA LEU A 176 9.92 -20.37 -1.18
C LEU A 176 9.00 -21.23 -0.29
N VAL A 177 7.70 -20.97 -0.32
CA VAL A 177 6.71 -21.65 0.55
C VAL A 177 5.80 -22.62 -0.19
N ASN A 178 6.13 -22.96 -1.45
CA ASN A 178 5.37 -23.88 -2.30
C ASN A 178 3.90 -23.51 -2.47
N ALA A 179 3.60 -22.21 -2.62
CA ALA A 179 2.25 -21.67 -2.73
C ALA A 179 1.99 -20.93 -4.07
N ARG A 180 2.60 -21.37 -5.17
CA ARG A 180 2.59 -20.68 -6.49
C ARG A 180 1.19 -20.46 -7.08
N ARG A 181 0.20 -21.28 -6.72
CA ARG A 181 -1.19 -21.14 -7.18
C ARG A 181 -1.95 -20.03 -6.43
N VAL A 182 -1.42 -19.58 -5.29
CA VAL A 182 -1.96 -18.50 -4.46
C VAL A 182 -1.14 -17.23 -4.66
N MET A 183 0.19 -17.37 -4.62
CA MET A 183 1.15 -16.26 -4.74
C MET A 183 2.04 -16.48 -5.96
N ASN A 184 1.86 -15.65 -6.98
CA ASN A 184 2.69 -15.62 -8.19
C ASN A 184 2.80 -14.19 -8.71
N GLU A 185 3.62 -13.96 -9.75
CA GLU A 185 3.84 -12.63 -10.34
C GLU A 185 2.55 -11.96 -10.82
N HIS A 186 1.50 -12.74 -11.12
CA HIS A 186 0.24 -12.25 -11.68
C HIS A 186 -0.97 -12.50 -10.78
N SER A 187 -0.78 -12.84 -9.51
CA SER A 187 -1.86 -13.07 -8.55
C SER A 187 -2.45 -11.76 -8.01
N TYR A 188 -2.82 -10.86 -8.92
CA TYR A 188 -3.35 -9.53 -8.63
C TYR A 188 -4.68 -9.30 -9.33
N ASN A 189 -5.58 -8.57 -8.68
CA ASN A 189 -6.89 -8.20 -9.21
C ASN A 189 -6.86 -6.78 -9.78
N PHE A 190 -7.64 -6.56 -10.84
CA PHE A 190 -7.83 -5.24 -11.46
C PHE A 190 -9.31 -4.93 -11.55
N VAL A 191 -9.71 -3.75 -11.04
CA VAL A 191 -11.08 -3.24 -11.02
C VAL A 191 -11.09 -1.83 -11.58
N LEU A 192 -12.06 -1.51 -12.42
CA LEU A 192 -12.30 -0.16 -12.96
C LEU A 192 -13.50 0.47 -12.24
N PHE A 193 -13.41 1.77 -11.99
CA PHE A 193 -14.47 2.57 -11.37
C PHE A 193 -14.86 3.73 -12.29
N GLY A 194 -16.15 3.91 -12.49
CA GLY A 194 -16.72 4.85 -13.44
C GLY A 194 -17.33 4.16 -14.66
N ALA A 195 -18.20 4.85 -15.41
CA ALA A 195 -18.92 4.25 -16.53
C ALA A 195 -17.99 3.77 -17.66
N ALA A 196 -16.91 4.52 -17.91
CA ALA A 196 -15.86 4.19 -18.88
C ALA A 196 -14.63 5.08 -18.65
N PRO A 197 -13.40 4.62 -19.00
CA PRO A 197 -12.22 5.47 -19.02
C PRO A 197 -12.46 6.71 -19.91
N SER A 198 -12.17 7.90 -19.37
CA SER A 198 -12.54 9.17 -20.00
C SER A 198 -11.48 10.24 -19.77
N THR A 199 -11.26 11.10 -20.77
CA THR A 199 -10.39 12.28 -20.67
C THR A 199 -11.05 13.45 -19.94
N THR A 200 -12.38 13.43 -19.73
CA THR A 200 -13.16 14.56 -19.21
C THR A 200 -14.01 14.24 -18.00
N ARG A 201 -14.37 12.96 -17.79
CA ARG A 201 -15.16 12.48 -16.64
C ARG A 201 -14.26 11.79 -15.62
N PRO A 202 -14.63 11.82 -14.32
CA PRO A 202 -13.87 11.10 -13.29
C PRO A 202 -14.01 9.59 -13.49
N TRP A 203 -12.91 8.88 -13.29
CA TRP A 203 -12.83 7.43 -13.31
C TRP A 203 -11.56 6.99 -12.56
N GLY A 204 -11.35 5.70 -12.46
CA GLY A 204 -10.11 5.20 -11.90
C GLY A 204 -10.07 3.69 -11.86
N PHE A 205 -9.11 3.16 -11.12
CA PHE A 205 -8.95 1.73 -10.97
C PHE A 205 -8.30 1.38 -9.63
N SER A 206 -8.49 0.14 -9.23
CA SER A 206 -7.76 -0.51 -8.15
C SER A 206 -6.98 -1.69 -8.72
N PHE A 207 -5.72 -1.81 -8.32
CA PHE A 207 -4.87 -2.94 -8.60
C PHE A 207 -4.35 -3.48 -7.28
N TYR A 208 -4.72 -4.71 -6.90
CA TYR A 208 -4.43 -5.20 -5.56
C TYR A 208 -4.22 -6.71 -5.50
N GLY A 209 -3.38 -7.11 -4.57
CA GLY A 209 -3.05 -8.48 -4.20
C GLY A 209 -2.06 -8.47 -3.05
N HIS A 210 -1.44 -9.61 -2.78
CA HIS A 210 -0.48 -9.73 -1.70
C HIS A 210 0.65 -8.71 -1.85
N HIS A 211 0.87 -7.92 -0.80
CA HIS A 211 1.92 -6.92 -0.67
C HIS A 211 1.94 -5.81 -1.73
N LEU A 212 0.90 -5.68 -2.57
CA LEU A 212 0.78 -4.54 -3.49
C LEU A 212 -0.69 -4.18 -3.69
N CYS A 213 -1.05 -2.98 -3.26
CA CYS A 213 -2.38 -2.42 -3.47
C CYS A 213 -2.24 -0.96 -3.92
N LEU A 214 -2.85 -0.62 -5.05
CA LEU A 214 -2.84 0.72 -5.63
C LEU A 214 -4.27 1.13 -5.92
N SER A 215 -4.74 2.23 -5.32
CA SER A 215 -6.00 2.88 -5.69
C SER A 215 -5.68 4.15 -6.46
N VAL A 216 -6.16 4.22 -7.69
CA VAL A 216 -5.86 5.32 -8.63
C VAL A 216 -7.14 5.99 -9.07
N PHE A 217 -7.29 7.26 -8.74
CA PHE A 217 -8.38 8.13 -9.22
C PHE A 217 -7.84 9.12 -10.25
N LEU A 218 -8.58 9.32 -11.34
CA LEU A 218 -8.20 10.17 -12.48
C LEU A 218 -9.33 11.12 -12.83
N TYR A 219 -8.99 12.39 -13.03
CA TYR A 219 -9.91 13.38 -13.57
C TYR A 219 -9.15 14.39 -14.43
N LYS A 220 -9.43 14.40 -15.73
CA LYS A 220 -8.67 15.20 -16.70
C LYS A 220 -7.16 14.92 -16.53
N THR A 221 -6.35 15.94 -16.33
CA THR A 221 -4.90 15.83 -16.15
C THR A 221 -4.47 15.67 -14.69
N GLN A 222 -5.40 15.40 -13.77
CA GLN A 222 -5.14 15.21 -12.33
C GLN A 222 -5.22 13.74 -11.91
N ILE A 223 -4.37 13.34 -10.95
CA ILE A 223 -4.28 11.98 -10.44
C ILE A 223 -4.19 11.95 -8.91
N VAL A 224 -4.86 10.97 -8.31
CA VAL A 224 -4.61 10.56 -6.92
C VAL A 224 -4.22 9.10 -6.93
N VAL A 225 -3.06 8.76 -6.35
CA VAL A 225 -2.66 7.37 -6.08
C VAL A 225 -2.66 7.21 -4.56
N SER A 226 -3.84 6.91 -4.02
CA SER A 226 -4.06 6.79 -2.58
C SER A 226 -5.45 6.18 -2.28
N PRO A 227 -5.55 5.26 -1.31
CA PRO A 227 -4.43 4.66 -0.59
C PRO A 227 -3.56 3.79 -1.50
N TRP A 228 -2.33 3.55 -1.04
CA TRP A 228 -1.57 2.44 -1.55
C TRP A 228 -0.83 1.71 -0.42
N PHE A 229 -0.57 0.43 -0.64
CA PHE A 229 0.23 -0.44 0.21
C PHE A 229 1.29 -1.13 -0.63
N THR A 230 2.52 -1.20 -0.14
CA THR A 230 3.59 -2.01 -0.72
C THR A 230 4.36 -2.69 0.41
N GLY A 231 4.46 -4.00 0.34
CA GLY A 231 5.20 -4.81 1.30
C GLY A 231 6.15 -5.79 0.61
N ALA A 232 6.92 -6.50 1.43
CA ALA A 232 7.85 -7.52 0.96
C ALA A 232 8.20 -8.51 2.07
N GLU A 233 8.17 -9.80 1.75
CA GLU A 233 8.62 -10.91 2.60
C GLU A 233 9.21 -12.02 1.70
N PRO A 234 10.58 -12.08 1.52
CA PRO A 234 11.58 -11.08 1.90
C PRO A 234 11.61 -9.88 0.91
N ASN A 235 12.32 -8.80 1.27
CA ASN A 235 12.45 -7.64 0.41
C ASN A 235 13.52 -7.76 -0.70
N LEU A 236 14.20 -8.91 -0.78
CA LEU A 236 15.24 -9.22 -1.74
C LEU A 236 15.03 -10.59 -2.37
N ILE A 237 15.18 -10.70 -3.68
CA ILE A 237 15.27 -11.97 -4.41
C ILE A 237 16.74 -12.35 -4.56
N ASP A 238 17.18 -13.40 -3.87
CA ASP A 238 18.57 -13.85 -3.87
C ASP A 238 18.87 -14.99 -4.87
N ALA A 239 17.83 -15.53 -5.52
CA ALA A 239 17.95 -16.65 -6.47
C ALA A 239 16.91 -16.56 -7.60
N GLY A 240 17.10 -17.39 -8.65
CA GLY A 240 16.15 -17.49 -9.77
C GLY A 240 16.27 -16.36 -10.79
N PRO A 241 15.29 -16.24 -11.70
CA PRO A 241 15.36 -15.34 -12.86
C PRO A 241 15.33 -13.85 -12.48
N TYR A 242 14.80 -13.52 -11.31
CA TYR A 242 14.68 -12.15 -10.82
C TYR A 242 15.69 -11.81 -9.72
N LYS A 243 16.75 -12.62 -9.58
CA LYS A 243 17.82 -12.38 -8.61
C LYS A 243 18.34 -10.94 -8.69
N GLY A 244 18.46 -10.29 -7.53
CA GLY A 244 18.88 -8.90 -7.40
C GLY A 244 17.72 -7.90 -7.35
N THR A 245 16.45 -8.34 -7.56
CA THR A 245 15.30 -7.49 -7.27
C THR A 245 15.27 -7.17 -5.77
N HIS A 246 15.30 -5.88 -5.43
CA HIS A 246 15.27 -5.37 -4.07
C HIS A 246 14.34 -4.17 -4.00
N ILE A 247 13.43 -4.13 -3.04
CA ILE A 247 12.47 -3.04 -2.87
C ILE A 247 12.42 -2.57 -1.42
N LEU A 248 11.98 -1.32 -1.19
CA LEU A 248 11.76 -0.68 0.11
C LEU A 248 13.02 -0.41 0.94
N ASP A 249 14.21 -0.64 0.41
CA ASP A 249 15.48 -0.38 1.07
C ASP A 249 15.80 1.12 1.15
N VAL A 250 15.34 1.92 0.20
CA VAL A 250 15.56 3.37 0.20
C VAL A 250 14.75 4.02 1.29
N GLU A 251 13.49 3.64 1.46
CA GLU A 251 12.61 4.10 2.54
C GLU A 251 13.18 3.73 3.92
N GLU A 252 13.67 2.50 4.06
CA GLU A 252 14.33 2.02 5.27
C GLU A 252 15.55 2.88 5.63
N ARG A 253 16.50 3.02 4.69
CA ARG A 253 17.75 3.77 4.90
C ARG A 253 17.50 5.24 5.20
N LEU A 254 16.57 5.89 4.49
CA LEU A 254 16.25 7.29 4.72
C LEU A 254 15.56 7.51 6.08
N GLY A 255 14.64 6.61 6.47
CA GLY A 255 14.01 6.66 7.79
C GLY A 255 15.02 6.52 8.92
N LEU A 256 15.91 5.52 8.84
CA LEU A 256 16.96 5.31 9.82
C LEU A 256 17.93 6.51 9.87
N ARG A 257 18.37 7.00 8.71
CA ARG A 257 19.25 8.18 8.63
C ARG A 257 18.61 9.42 9.24
N LEU A 258 17.32 9.66 9.01
CA LEU A 258 16.59 10.75 9.65
C LEU A 258 16.66 10.62 11.17
N MET A 259 16.27 9.46 11.72
CA MET A 259 16.28 9.22 13.16
C MET A 259 17.67 9.38 13.78
N GLN A 260 18.71 8.83 13.14
CA GLN A 260 20.11 8.92 13.61
C GLN A 260 20.68 10.33 13.54
N SER A 261 20.20 11.18 12.62
CA SER A 261 20.67 12.57 12.48
C SER A 261 20.08 13.53 13.51
N LEU A 262 19.08 13.10 14.29
CA LEU A 262 18.46 13.91 15.34
C LEU A 262 19.34 13.99 16.59
N SER A 263 19.26 15.10 17.32
CA SER A 263 19.83 15.16 18.67
C SER A 263 19.20 14.14 19.61
N ALA A 264 19.91 13.71 20.65
CA ALA A 264 19.39 12.75 21.62
C ALA A 264 18.03 13.19 22.21
N GLU A 265 17.88 14.47 22.54
CA GLU A 265 16.63 15.05 23.03
C GLU A 265 15.50 14.94 21.99
N THR A 266 15.79 15.22 20.73
CA THR A 266 14.80 15.12 19.64
C THR A 266 14.45 13.67 19.32
N GLN A 267 15.43 12.75 19.38
CA GLN A 267 15.19 11.31 19.25
C GLN A 267 14.23 10.80 20.34
N ASP A 268 14.43 11.21 21.60
CA ASP A 268 13.54 10.82 22.70
C ASP A 268 12.11 11.35 22.53
N LYS A 269 11.95 12.56 21.98
CA LYS A 269 10.63 13.13 21.66
C LYS A 269 9.96 12.43 20.46
N ALA A 270 10.75 12.08 19.43
CA ALA A 270 10.24 11.38 18.25
C ALA A 270 9.87 9.92 18.57
N ARG A 271 10.59 9.29 19.50
CA ARG A 271 10.39 7.88 19.89
C ARG A 271 9.22 7.73 20.85
N VAL A 272 8.06 7.37 20.29
CA VAL A 272 6.82 7.21 21.08
C VAL A 272 6.81 5.90 21.88
N TYR A 273 7.52 4.86 21.42
CA TYR A 273 7.71 3.60 22.17
C TYR A 273 9.12 3.04 21.91
N ARG A 274 9.70 2.43 22.96
CA ARG A 274 11.06 1.89 22.87
C ARG A 274 11.13 0.50 22.25
N LEU A 275 10.09 -0.31 22.45
CA LEU A 275 10.00 -1.67 21.92
C LEU A 275 9.00 -1.76 20.77
N MET A 276 9.27 -2.63 19.80
CA MET A 276 8.40 -2.89 18.67
C MET A 276 7.01 -3.42 19.09
N LYS A 277 6.94 -4.09 20.22
CA LYS A 277 5.71 -4.44 20.94
C LYS A 277 5.87 -4.01 22.39
N ASP A 278 5.58 -2.75 22.67
CA ASP A 278 5.84 -2.14 23.97
C ASP A 278 4.64 -2.34 24.90
N PRO A 279 4.86 -2.79 26.16
CA PRO A 279 3.78 -2.92 27.16
C PRO A 279 3.04 -1.62 27.47
N ALA A 280 3.66 -0.45 27.22
CA ALA A 280 3.03 0.86 27.40
C ALA A 280 2.03 1.23 26.27
N MET A 281 1.97 0.44 25.19
CA MET A 281 1.01 0.69 24.10
C MET A 281 -0.42 0.50 24.59
N PRO A 282 -1.31 1.47 24.37
CA PRO A 282 -2.72 1.31 24.70
C PRO A 282 -3.37 0.24 23.80
N LYS A 283 -4.49 -0.30 24.28
CA LYS A 283 -5.27 -1.28 23.51
C LYS A 283 -5.60 -0.75 22.11
N GLY A 284 -5.26 -1.53 21.08
CA GLY A 284 -5.48 -1.21 19.67
C GLY A 284 -4.35 -0.39 19.02
N ARG A 285 -3.27 -0.02 19.75
CA ARG A 285 -2.08 0.59 19.16
C ARG A 285 -1.21 -0.43 18.44
N TRP A 286 -1.23 -1.66 18.89
CA TRP A 286 -0.66 -2.83 18.25
C TRP A 286 -1.75 -3.88 18.01
N ASN A 287 -1.73 -4.53 16.88
CA ASN A 287 -2.56 -5.69 16.56
C ASN A 287 -1.70 -6.73 15.82
N HIS A 288 -2.22 -7.95 15.70
CA HIS A 288 -1.44 -9.05 15.13
C HIS A 288 -1.16 -8.85 13.62
N ASP A 289 -2.05 -8.16 12.93
CA ASP A 289 -2.09 -8.13 11.47
C ASP A 289 -1.28 -6.97 10.88
N ASP A 290 -1.61 -5.75 11.33
CA ASP A 290 -0.93 -4.52 10.90
C ASP A 290 0.25 -4.17 11.81
N GLN A 291 0.42 -4.91 12.91
CA GLN A 291 1.36 -4.69 14.01
C GLN A 291 1.32 -3.23 14.51
N ARG A 292 2.22 -2.37 14.06
CA ARG A 292 2.31 -0.96 14.47
C ARG A 292 1.63 0.00 13.51
N GLN A 293 1.32 -0.44 12.29
CA GLN A 293 0.63 0.40 11.31
C GLN A 293 -0.80 0.72 11.77
N LEU A 294 -1.16 1.98 11.65
CA LEU A 294 -2.48 2.49 12.05
C LEU A 294 -3.42 2.65 10.86
N CYS A 295 -2.86 2.78 9.66
CA CYS A 295 -3.57 3.18 8.45
C CYS A 295 -3.70 2.05 7.42
N GLY A 296 -3.60 0.79 7.83
CA GLY A 296 -3.72 -0.40 7.00
C GLY A 296 -5.10 -0.56 6.35
N ALA A 297 -5.33 -1.73 5.77
CA ALA A 297 -6.54 -2.07 5.04
C ALA A 297 -7.81 -1.87 5.89
N TYR A 298 -8.88 -1.38 5.28
CA TYR A 298 -10.18 -1.09 5.91
C TYR A 298 -10.17 -0.03 7.03
N ARG A 299 -9.02 0.58 7.37
CA ARG A 299 -8.90 1.62 8.41
C ARG A 299 -9.26 3.02 7.89
N ASP A 300 -10.18 3.12 6.95
CA ASP A 300 -10.50 4.34 6.20
C ASP A 300 -11.03 5.50 7.05
N ASN A 301 -11.66 5.20 8.20
CA ASN A 301 -12.28 6.19 9.08
C ASN A 301 -11.55 6.35 10.43
N ARG A 302 -10.33 5.82 10.53
CA ARG A 302 -9.60 5.82 11.79
C ARG A 302 -9.22 7.24 12.22
N VAL A 303 -9.35 7.50 13.51
CA VAL A 303 -8.75 8.69 14.14
C VAL A 303 -7.32 8.33 14.53
N VAL A 304 -6.35 9.06 13.98
CA VAL A 304 -4.92 8.84 14.17
C VAL A 304 -4.30 10.14 14.70
N PRO A 305 -4.20 10.34 16.02
CA PRO A 305 -3.62 11.53 16.61
C PRO A 305 -2.17 11.75 16.16
N TYR A 306 -1.75 13.00 16.09
CA TYR A 306 -0.35 13.34 15.85
C TYR A 306 0.53 12.86 17.02
N GLU A 307 1.69 12.30 16.69
CA GLU A 307 2.68 11.79 17.63
C GLU A 307 4.09 12.20 17.21
N GLY A 308 5.00 12.33 18.16
CA GLY A 308 6.41 12.62 17.93
C GLY A 308 6.73 14.10 17.84
N VAL A 309 7.55 14.51 16.89
CA VAL A 309 8.08 15.88 16.73
C VAL A 309 7.54 16.54 15.46
N THR A 310 7.32 17.85 15.50
CA THR A 310 6.95 18.61 14.30
C THR A 310 8.14 18.76 13.36
N VAL A 311 7.91 18.60 12.06
CA VAL A 311 8.96 18.71 11.05
C VAL A 311 9.53 20.12 10.99
N SER A 312 8.71 21.15 11.21
CA SER A 312 9.18 22.55 11.26
C SER A 312 10.17 22.83 12.40
N SER A 313 10.17 22.01 13.46
CA SER A 313 11.13 22.15 14.56
C SER A 313 12.50 21.51 14.26
N LEU A 314 12.63 20.77 13.18
CA LEU A 314 13.86 20.10 12.75
C LEU A 314 14.77 21.08 11.97
N GLY A 315 16.07 20.78 11.94
CA GLY A 315 17.01 21.53 11.11
C GLY A 315 16.79 21.30 9.60
N ALA A 316 17.36 22.15 8.78
CA ALA A 316 17.18 22.10 7.33
C ALA A 316 17.61 20.76 6.70
N GLU A 317 18.68 20.13 7.22
CA GLU A 317 19.12 18.81 6.76
C GLU A 317 18.04 17.74 7.03
N GLN A 318 17.50 17.70 8.23
CA GLN A 318 16.46 16.74 8.64
C GLN A 318 15.15 16.97 7.89
N GLN A 319 14.74 18.23 7.69
CA GLN A 319 13.60 18.54 6.83
C GLN A 319 13.83 18.06 5.39
N GLY A 320 15.06 18.18 4.88
CA GLY A 320 15.46 17.62 3.59
C GLY A 320 15.34 16.10 3.53
N LEU A 321 15.66 15.38 4.61
CA LEU A 321 15.48 13.93 4.70
C LEU A 321 13.99 13.55 4.75
N VAL A 322 13.15 14.31 5.47
CA VAL A 322 11.68 14.11 5.44
C VAL A 322 11.14 14.26 4.02
N VAL A 323 11.58 15.27 3.26
CA VAL A 323 11.20 15.44 1.86
C VAL A 323 11.62 14.23 1.03
N GLN A 324 12.85 13.75 1.17
CA GLN A 324 13.35 12.57 0.45
C GLN A 324 12.53 11.31 0.78
N ILE A 325 12.18 11.09 2.05
CA ILE A 325 11.30 9.98 2.45
C ILE A 325 9.95 10.09 1.75
N ILE A 326 9.27 11.23 1.86
CA ILE A 326 7.97 11.44 1.24
C ILE A 326 8.04 11.27 -0.28
N GLU A 327 9.13 11.69 -0.91
CA GLU A 327 9.36 11.51 -2.34
C GLU A 327 9.39 10.04 -2.76
N GLN A 328 9.96 9.14 -1.93
CA GLN A 328 9.90 7.68 -2.15
C GLN A 328 8.48 7.13 -2.08
N TYR A 329 7.67 7.66 -1.16
CA TYR A 329 6.25 7.27 -1.07
C TYR A 329 5.42 7.84 -2.23
N LEU A 330 5.82 8.93 -2.84
CA LEU A 330 5.16 9.54 -3.99
C LEU A 330 5.66 9.02 -5.35
N LEU A 331 6.56 8.03 -5.39
CA LEU A 331 7.13 7.50 -6.64
C LEU A 331 6.08 6.97 -7.62
N TYR A 332 4.95 6.46 -7.15
CA TYR A 332 3.88 6.04 -8.04
C TYR A 332 3.29 7.18 -8.88
N LEU A 333 3.41 8.43 -8.45
CA LEU A 333 2.90 9.59 -9.19
C LEU A 333 3.83 9.99 -10.33
N PRO A 334 3.29 10.41 -11.50
CA PRO A 334 4.06 11.10 -12.53
C PRO A 334 4.78 12.33 -11.97
N ALA A 335 5.92 12.68 -12.55
CA ALA A 335 6.87 13.65 -11.99
C ALA A 335 6.24 15.00 -11.59
N ARG A 336 5.37 15.59 -12.46
CA ARG A 336 4.72 16.87 -12.16
C ARG A 336 3.70 16.74 -11.02
N ALA A 337 2.88 15.70 -11.02
CA ALA A 337 1.93 15.42 -9.93
C ALA A 337 2.67 15.19 -8.60
N ARG A 338 3.79 14.44 -8.63
CA ARG A 338 4.68 14.23 -7.47
C ARG A 338 5.23 15.55 -6.92
N ALA A 339 5.76 16.41 -7.79
CA ALA A 339 6.31 17.71 -7.38
C ALA A 339 5.25 18.59 -6.71
N LEU A 340 4.06 18.71 -7.31
CA LEU A 340 2.95 19.48 -6.74
C LEU A 340 2.47 18.91 -5.39
N ARG A 341 2.46 17.58 -5.24
CA ARG A 341 2.11 16.95 -3.97
C ARG A 341 3.16 17.23 -2.88
N LEU A 342 4.45 17.25 -3.23
CA LEU A 342 5.52 17.65 -2.31
C LEU A 342 5.39 19.12 -1.88
N GLU A 343 4.95 20.01 -2.76
CA GLU A 343 4.65 21.41 -2.40
C GLU A 343 3.50 21.48 -1.39
N ASP A 344 2.41 20.72 -1.60
CA ASP A 344 1.30 20.65 -0.65
C ASP A 344 1.78 20.20 0.75
N VAL A 345 2.67 19.21 0.82
CA VAL A 345 3.22 18.72 2.09
C VAL A 345 4.14 19.74 2.76
N LYS A 346 5.02 20.37 1.98
CA LYS A 346 5.93 21.41 2.51
C LYS A 346 5.16 22.61 3.07
N ALA A 347 4.02 22.95 2.47
CA ALA A 347 3.18 24.06 2.94
C ALA A 347 2.57 23.85 4.33
N VAL A 348 2.62 22.60 4.86
CA VAL A 348 2.05 22.24 6.18
C VAL A 348 3.10 21.58 7.09
N PHE A 349 4.38 21.92 6.96
CA PHE A 349 5.45 21.36 7.80
C PHE A 349 5.30 21.70 9.29
N ASP A 350 4.63 22.78 9.64
CA ASP A 350 4.24 23.15 11.01
C ASP A 350 3.15 22.25 11.60
N GLU A 351 2.39 21.56 10.74
CA GLU A 351 1.41 20.53 11.10
C GLU A 351 1.87 19.12 10.68
N THR A 352 3.12 18.93 10.28
CA THR A 352 3.68 17.63 9.89
C THR A 352 4.50 17.07 11.04
N TYR A 353 4.25 15.81 11.42
CA TYR A 353 4.86 15.15 12.56
C TYR A 353 5.64 13.92 12.12
N PHE A 354 6.79 13.70 12.74
CA PHE A 354 7.59 12.49 12.62
C PHE A 354 7.59 11.74 13.93
N SER A 355 7.24 10.46 13.91
CA SER A 355 7.24 9.57 15.07
C SER A 355 7.95 8.25 14.78
N TRP A 356 8.50 7.63 15.83
CA TRP A 356 9.34 6.45 15.77
C TRP A 356 9.00 5.43 16.85
N ILE A 357 9.13 4.14 16.52
CA ILE A 357 9.02 3.03 17.48
C ILE A 357 10.20 2.07 17.25
N GLY A 358 10.79 1.59 18.33
CA GLY A 358 11.90 0.64 18.30
C GLY A 358 13.27 1.28 18.46
N GLY A 359 14.29 0.49 18.19
CA GLY A 359 15.69 0.91 18.20
C GLY A 359 16.04 1.83 17.04
N SER A 360 17.27 2.35 17.03
CA SER A 360 17.81 3.18 15.95
C SER A 360 19.26 2.83 15.60
N GLY A 361 19.74 1.65 15.97
CA GLY A 361 20.97 1.03 15.48
C GLY A 361 20.78 0.50 14.05
N ASP A 362 21.88 0.23 13.36
CA ASP A 362 21.87 -0.22 11.96
C ASP A 362 21.16 -1.56 11.75
N ASP A 363 21.19 -2.42 12.77
CA ASP A 363 20.56 -3.74 12.74
C ASP A 363 19.18 -3.79 13.41
N ASP A 364 18.73 -2.67 14.00
CA ASP A 364 17.47 -2.63 14.73
C ASP A 364 16.27 -2.65 13.77
N ALA A 365 15.23 -3.40 14.16
CA ALA A 365 13.92 -3.26 13.56
C ALA A 365 13.23 -2.00 14.11
N PHE A 366 12.49 -1.31 13.26
CA PHE A 366 11.81 -0.08 13.63
C PHE A 366 10.52 0.16 12.82
N TYR A 367 9.72 1.07 13.33
CA TYR A 367 8.59 1.67 12.65
C TYR A 367 8.76 3.19 12.67
N PHE A 368 8.36 3.86 11.58
CA PHE A 368 8.16 5.30 11.60
C PHE A 368 6.86 5.71 10.90
N ARG A 369 6.36 6.89 11.29
CA ARG A 369 5.24 7.56 10.63
C ARG A 369 5.57 9.03 10.41
N ILE A 370 5.29 9.52 9.19
CA ILE A 370 5.19 10.94 8.90
C ILE A 370 3.74 11.24 8.61
N GLN A 371 3.16 12.18 9.36
CA GLN A 371 1.74 12.48 9.30
C GLN A 371 1.49 13.97 9.27
N SER A 372 0.65 14.41 8.35
CA SER A 372 0.17 15.78 8.22
C SER A 372 -1.33 15.79 7.85
N PRO A 373 -1.97 16.97 7.71
CA PRO A 373 -3.34 17.07 7.20
C PRO A 373 -3.52 16.56 5.77
N VAL A 374 -2.45 16.43 4.98
CA VAL A 374 -2.50 16.10 3.55
C VAL A 374 -1.83 14.78 3.17
N ILE A 375 -1.04 14.17 4.05
CA ILE A 375 -0.37 12.89 3.82
C ILE A 375 -0.12 12.15 5.12
N ILE A 376 -0.25 10.82 5.08
CA ILE A 376 0.26 9.90 6.09
C ILE A 376 1.08 8.84 5.37
N VAL A 377 2.31 8.63 5.83
CA VAL A 377 3.15 7.52 5.41
C VAL A 377 3.59 6.73 6.64
N GLU A 378 3.55 5.41 6.53
CA GLU A 378 4.02 4.50 7.58
C GLU A 378 4.99 3.50 6.97
N PHE A 379 6.07 3.24 7.69
CA PHE A 379 7.05 2.19 7.43
C PHE A 379 7.11 1.27 8.64
N ASP A 380 7.11 -0.03 8.42
CA ASP A 380 7.15 -1.02 9.51
C ASP A 380 7.98 -2.23 9.14
N HIS A 381 8.96 -2.59 9.99
CA HIS A 381 9.57 -3.91 9.97
C HIS A 381 8.64 -4.90 10.67
N HIS A 382 8.32 -5.99 9.99
CA HIS A 382 7.27 -6.91 10.42
C HIS A 382 7.84 -8.25 10.90
N SER A 383 7.14 -8.92 11.81
CA SER A 383 7.42 -10.33 12.09
C SER A 383 6.94 -11.22 10.96
N GLY A 384 7.52 -12.41 10.81
CA GLY A 384 7.19 -13.32 9.73
C GLY A 384 5.72 -13.72 9.71
N VAL A 385 5.17 -13.82 8.50
CA VAL A 385 3.87 -14.42 8.24
C VAL A 385 4.07 -15.78 7.57
N PHE A 386 4.85 -15.84 6.52
CA PHE A 386 5.27 -17.08 5.86
C PHE A 386 6.62 -17.57 6.36
N LEU A 387 7.54 -16.65 6.63
CA LEU A 387 8.81 -16.96 7.28
C LEU A 387 8.62 -17.09 8.80
N THR A 388 9.56 -17.75 9.49
CA THR A 388 9.40 -18.16 10.89
C THR A 388 10.00 -17.18 11.91
N ASN A 389 10.42 -15.98 11.48
CA ASN A 389 10.90 -14.96 12.41
C ASN A 389 9.76 -14.46 13.30
N GLY A 390 9.80 -14.80 14.58
CA GLY A 390 8.80 -14.36 15.56
C GLY A 390 8.88 -12.86 15.88
N GLU A 391 10.07 -12.28 15.76
CA GLU A 391 10.32 -10.86 15.97
C GLU A 391 10.38 -10.12 14.63
N PRO A 392 10.09 -8.80 14.60
CA PRO A 392 10.24 -7.98 13.40
C PRO A 392 11.66 -8.05 12.83
N ALA A 393 11.76 -8.19 11.51
CA ALA A 393 13.03 -8.34 10.81
C ALA A 393 13.14 -7.41 9.61
N LYS A 394 14.35 -6.96 9.29
CA LYS A 394 14.64 -5.99 8.22
C LYS A 394 14.30 -6.48 6.82
N PHE A 395 14.14 -7.77 6.63
CA PHE A 395 13.73 -8.36 5.36
C PHE A 395 12.21 -8.49 5.19
N HIS A 396 11.39 -8.22 6.23
CA HIS A 396 9.93 -8.16 6.12
C HIS A 396 9.46 -6.73 6.39
N ILE A 397 9.01 -6.06 5.35
CA ILE A 397 8.70 -4.64 5.37
C ILE A 397 7.27 -4.41 4.90
N HIS A 398 6.53 -3.56 5.62
CA HIS A 398 5.24 -3.03 5.19
C HIS A 398 5.30 -1.51 5.10
N THR A 399 4.83 -0.96 3.97
CA THR A 399 4.67 0.48 3.78
C THR A 399 3.26 0.82 3.34
N VAL A 400 2.73 1.94 3.81
CA VAL A 400 1.43 2.45 3.41
C VAL A 400 1.45 3.96 3.25
N LEU A 401 0.75 4.46 2.25
CA LEU A 401 0.44 5.88 2.09
C LEU A 401 -1.08 6.06 2.12
N ARG A 402 -1.50 7.08 2.87
CA ARG A 402 -2.88 7.57 2.90
C ARG A 402 -2.92 9.07 2.66
N THR A 403 -4.02 9.52 2.11
CA THR A 403 -4.35 10.95 2.00
C THR A 403 -5.50 11.25 2.95
N PRO A 404 -5.22 11.74 4.19
CA PRO A 404 -6.25 11.97 5.20
C PRO A 404 -7.26 13.05 4.77
N ASN A 405 -8.21 13.34 5.63
CA ASN A 405 -9.25 14.36 5.40
C ASN A 405 -10.02 14.11 4.09
N ALA A 406 -10.39 12.84 3.87
CA ALA A 406 -11.13 12.39 2.69
C ALA A 406 -10.37 12.50 1.35
N GLY A 407 -9.04 12.64 1.35
CA GLY A 407 -8.25 12.68 0.12
C GLY A 407 -8.08 11.33 -0.57
N ASP A 408 -8.14 10.22 0.18
CA ASP A 408 -8.08 8.87 -0.37
C ASP A 408 -9.16 8.65 -1.43
N TYR A 409 -8.85 7.83 -2.45
CA TYR A 409 -9.76 7.49 -3.56
C TYR A 409 -10.21 8.71 -4.38
N GLY A 410 -9.52 9.87 -4.24
CA GLY A 410 -9.93 11.14 -4.83
C GLY A 410 -11.24 11.71 -4.29
N TRP A 411 -11.74 11.21 -3.15
CA TRP A 411 -13.07 11.56 -2.63
C TRP A 411 -13.25 13.06 -2.44
N ALA A 412 -12.28 13.76 -1.83
CA ALA A 412 -12.36 15.21 -1.62
C ALA A 412 -12.36 16.03 -2.92
N LEU A 413 -11.80 15.49 -4.02
CA LEU A 413 -11.83 16.12 -5.34
C LEU A 413 -13.15 15.87 -6.04
N ARG A 414 -13.73 14.67 -5.88
CA ARG A 414 -14.99 14.28 -6.51
C ARG A 414 -16.13 15.24 -6.15
N GLY A 415 -16.18 15.69 -4.91
CA GLY A 415 -17.17 16.66 -4.45
C GLY A 415 -17.07 18.06 -5.12
N GLN A 416 -15.97 18.33 -5.83
CA GLN A 416 -15.75 19.61 -6.54
C GLN A 416 -16.05 19.49 -8.05
N ILE A 417 -16.35 18.28 -8.55
CA ILE A 417 -16.61 18.02 -9.97
C ILE A 417 -18.11 18.06 -10.19
N ASP A 418 -18.57 18.98 -11.03
CA ASP A 418 -19.98 19.09 -11.39
C ASP A 418 -20.50 17.76 -11.99
N GLY A 419 -21.57 17.23 -11.42
CA GLY A 419 -22.17 15.98 -11.82
C GLY A 419 -21.39 14.71 -11.45
N ALA A 420 -20.24 14.79 -10.76
CA ALA A 420 -19.45 13.62 -10.38
C ALA A 420 -20.11 12.74 -9.32
N LEU A 421 -21.01 13.31 -8.53
CA LEU A 421 -21.86 12.61 -7.56
C LEU A 421 -23.28 12.48 -8.07
N ASN A 422 -23.52 12.70 -9.36
CA ASN A 422 -24.84 12.66 -9.97
C ASN A 422 -25.07 11.25 -10.52
N GLN A 423 -25.81 10.60 -9.99
CA GLN A 423 -27.03 9.89 -10.01
C GLN A 423 -27.53 9.26 -11.32
N ASP A 424 -26.89 9.48 -12.45
CA ASP A 424 -27.13 8.71 -13.67
C ASP A 424 -26.56 7.28 -13.55
N TYR A 425 -25.99 6.95 -12.39
CA TYR A 425 -25.50 5.63 -12.05
C TYR A 425 -26.32 5.10 -10.89
N VAL A 426 -27.31 4.28 -11.21
CA VAL A 426 -27.97 3.47 -10.19
C VAL A 426 -26.96 2.39 -9.77
N TRP A 427 -26.54 2.43 -8.52
CA TRP A 427 -25.81 1.33 -7.92
C TRP A 427 -26.80 0.17 -7.72
N GLU A 428 -26.65 -0.88 -8.50
CA GLU A 428 -27.26 -2.17 -8.22
C GLU A 428 -26.27 -2.94 -7.30
N GLY A 429 -26.58 -2.97 -6.01
CA GLY A 429 -25.78 -3.56 -4.93
C GLY A 429 -25.53 -5.06 -5.08
#